data_e738331adeaadbfc328b41c02ade26d5
#
_entry.id   e738331adeaadbfc328b41c02ade26d5
#
_cell.length_a   1.000
_cell.length_b   1.000
_cell.length_c   1.000
_cell.angle_alpha   90.00
_cell.angle_beta   90.00
_cell.angle_gamma   90.00
#
_symmetry.space_group_name_H-M   'P 1'
#
loop_
_entity.id
_entity.type
_entity.pdbx_description
1 polymer ?
#
loop_
_entity_poly.entity_id
_entity_poly.type
_entity_poly.pdbx_seq_one_letter_code
_entity_poly.pdbx_strand_id
1 'polypeptide(L)'
;MKHLNKLFAAVCIFVGLSSQAQDSNNPWAISFGANAVDTRVSAATKVEDQISQYFNVEDNWNILPSISYINVTRHISNGFSFGVTGSINKIKKFVNTREGGVGEYTVTNPGDFSYYSADGLIKWNFIPGYIVDPYVHVGGGYTWIEDGNTGTVNGGLGVTFWFSEMVGLTLQSTYKQSFDERADRALPNAVPSHLQHFAGLTFKFGGKDTDGDGIYDKDDACPEVAGLKQFNGCPDTDGDGIIDGSDACPEVAG
;
A
#
# COMPACT_ATOMS: atom_id res chain seq x y z
N MET A 1 -15.86 4.50 -25.12
CA MET A 1 -15.92 5.75 -24.32
C MET A 1 -17.20 5.93 -23.51
N LYS A 2 -18.40 5.51 -23.98
CA LYS A 2 -19.67 5.66 -23.21
C LYS A 2 -19.73 4.83 -21.90
N HIS A 3 -18.96 3.74 -21.79
CA HIS A 3 -18.93 2.90 -20.58
C HIS A 3 -17.91 3.38 -19.55
N LEU A 4 -16.85 4.07 -19.97
CA LEU A 4 -15.83 4.65 -19.10
C LEU A 4 -16.41 5.79 -18.25
N ASN A 5 -17.28 6.64 -18.87
CA ASN A 5 -17.95 7.73 -18.16
C ASN A 5 -18.97 7.23 -17.12
N LYS A 6 -19.60 6.06 -17.37
CA LYS A 6 -20.50 5.43 -16.39
C LYS A 6 -19.73 4.80 -15.23
N LEU A 7 -18.56 4.24 -15.50
CA LEU A 7 -17.67 3.72 -14.46
C LEU A 7 -17.14 4.86 -13.59
N PHE A 8 -16.76 5.99 -14.22
CA PHE A 8 -16.29 7.18 -13.49
C PHE A 8 -17.39 7.82 -12.65
N ALA A 9 -18.64 7.88 -13.17
CA ALA A 9 -19.80 8.36 -12.42
C ALA A 9 -20.18 7.43 -11.25
N ALA A 10 -20.07 6.10 -11.43
CA ALA A 10 -20.31 5.14 -10.36
C ALA A 10 -19.24 5.24 -9.25
N VAL A 11 -17.97 5.47 -9.61
CA VAL A 11 -16.89 5.71 -8.65
C VAL A 11 -17.11 7.01 -7.87
N CYS A 12 -17.60 8.07 -8.52
CA CYS A 12 -17.88 9.37 -7.86
C CYS A 12 -19.08 9.32 -6.89
N ILE A 13 -20.03 8.40 -7.05
CA ILE A 13 -21.20 8.26 -6.16
C ILE A 13 -20.81 7.59 -4.81
N PHE A 14 -19.73 6.80 -4.79
CA PHE A 14 -19.20 6.19 -3.56
C PHE A 14 -18.32 7.11 -2.71
N VAL A 15 -18.03 8.33 -3.17
CA VAL A 15 -17.11 9.29 -2.50
C VAL A 15 -17.71 9.97 -1.26
N GLY A 16 -18.94 9.66 -0.88
CA GLY A 16 -19.68 10.38 0.15
C GLY A 16 -19.73 9.76 1.56
N LEU A 17 -19.01 8.67 1.83
CA LEU A 17 -19.22 7.95 3.10
C LEU A 17 -17.88 7.66 3.82
N SER A 18 -17.72 8.27 4.99
CA SER A 18 -16.81 7.98 6.11
C SER A 18 -15.30 7.93 5.82
N SER A 19 -14.54 8.47 6.76
CA SER A 19 -13.07 8.37 6.83
C SER A 19 -12.62 6.91 6.84
N GLN A 20 -11.90 6.47 5.80
CA GLN A 20 -11.56 5.06 5.62
C GLN A 20 -10.04 4.77 5.56
N ALA A 21 -9.18 5.78 5.61
CA ALA A 21 -7.73 5.58 5.64
C ALA A 21 -7.28 4.93 6.96
N GLN A 22 -6.10 4.32 6.93
CA GLN A 22 -5.42 3.90 8.16
C GLN A 22 -5.22 5.14 9.06
N ASP A 23 -5.68 5.06 10.29
CA ASP A 23 -5.75 6.17 11.23
C ASP A 23 -5.37 5.73 12.65
N SER A 24 -5.55 6.62 13.61
CA SER A 24 -5.31 6.31 15.01
C SER A 24 -6.33 5.35 15.61
N ASN A 25 -7.52 5.14 14.98
CA ASN A 25 -8.52 4.17 15.44
C ASN A 25 -8.08 2.76 15.07
N ASN A 26 -7.62 2.58 13.82
CA ASN A 26 -7.08 1.32 13.32
C ASN A 26 -5.61 1.53 12.93
N PRO A 27 -4.69 1.59 13.92
CA PRO A 27 -3.31 2.00 13.67
C PRO A 27 -2.49 0.97 12.90
N TRP A 28 -2.89 -0.27 12.87
CA TRP A 28 -2.18 -1.33 12.15
C TRP A 28 -2.84 -1.63 10.82
N ALA A 29 -2.02 -1.91 9.81
CA ALA A 29 -2.49 -2.52 8.57
C ALA A 29 -1.54 -3.62 8.11
N ILE A 30 -2.13 -4.68 7.57
CA ILE A 30 -1.43 -5.76 6.88
C ILE A 30 -1.89 -5.79 5.43
N SER A 31 -0.93 -5.86 4.50
CA SER A 31 -1.21 -6.01 3.07
C SER A 31 -0.51 -7.24 2.54
N PHE A 32 -1.15 -7.99 1.67
CA PHE A 32 -0.55 -9.13 1.00
C PHE A 32 -1.16 -9.34 -0.38
N GLY A 33 -0.39 -9.89 -1.30
CA GLY A 33 -0.81 -10.11 -2.68
C GLY A 33 0.34 -10.46 -3.59
N ALA A 34 0.23 -10.11 -4.85
CA ALA A 34 1.23 -10.36 -5.87
C ALA A 34 2.18 -9.18 -6.03
N ASN A 35 3.44 -9.46 -6.39
CA ASN A 35 4.38 -8.46 -6.81
C ASN A 35 4.94 -8.76 -8.20
N ALA A 36 5.44 -7.73 -8.86
CA ALA A 36 6.18 -7.81 -10.10
C ALA A 36 7.50 -7.06 -10.00
N VAL A 37 8.56 -7.62 -10.57
CA VAL A 37 9.89 -6.99 -10.62
C VAL A 37 10.23 -6.66 -12.07
N ASP A 38 10.57 -5.40 -12.33
CA ASP A 38 11.01 -4.88 -13.63
C ASP A 38 12.45 -4.39 -13.53
N THR A 39 13.36 -5.13 -14.13
CA THR A 39 14.80 -4.80 -14.12
C THR A 39 15.23 -3.80 -15.20
N ARG A 40 14.31 -3.40 -16.08
CA ARG A 40 14.56 -2.51 -17.23
C ARG A 40 15.08 -1.12 -16.84
N VAL A 41 14.72 -0.63 -15.67
CA VAL A 41 15.09 0.72 -15.21
C VAL A 41 16.61 0.92 -15.19
N SER A 42 17.37 -0.11 -14.88
CA SER A 42 18.84 -0.05 -14.91
C SER A 42 19.40 0.13 -16.32
N ALA A 43 18.65 -0.28 -17.33
CA ALA A 43 19.03 -0.20 -18.74
C ALA A 43 18.52 1.08 -19.43
N ALA A 44 17.54 1.78 -18.87
CA ALA A 44 16.94 2.96 -19.46
C ALA A 44 17.79 4.21 -19.21
N THR A 45 18.27 4.85 -20.29
CA THR A 45 19.11 6.03 -20.22
C THR A 45 18.33 7.34 -20.23
N LYS A 46 17.05 7.30 -20.62
CA LYS A 46 16.17 8.48 -20.71
C LYS A 46 14.86 8.24 -19.98
N VAL A 47 14.33 9.30 -19.37
CA VAL A 47 13.02 9.27 -18.66
C VAL A 47 11.86 8.91 -19.61
N GLU A 48 11.91 9.36 -20.86
CA GLU A 48 10.90 9.04 -21.88
C GLU A 48 10.81 7.55 -22.15
N ASP A 49 11.94 6.85 -22.22
CA ASP A 49 12.02 5.41 -22.41
C ASP A 49 11.48 4.67 -21.17
N GLN A 50 11.70 5.20 -19.98
CA GLN A 50 11.15 4.63 -18.75
C GLN A 50 9.63 4.72 -18.72
N ILE A 51 9.05 5.86 -19.09
CA ILE A 51 7.61 6.08 -19.07
C ILE A 51 6.91 5.27 -20.17
N SER A 52 7.44 5.29 -21.40
CA SER A 52 6.82 4.60 -22.54
C SER A 52 6.69 3.09 -22.36
N GLN A 53 7.62 2.49 -21.62
CA GLN A 53 7.67 1.05 -21.36
C GLN A 53 7.17 0.64 -19.97
N TYR A 54 6.73 1.60 -19.16
CA TYR A 54 6.34 1.35 -17.76
C TYR A 54 5.27 0.26 -17.61
N PHE A 55 4.34 0.19 -18.55
CA PHE A 55 3.25 -0.80 -18.56
C PHE A 55 3.47 -1.95 -19.55
N ASN A 56 4.69 -2.14 -20.06
CA ASN A 56 5.01 -3.30 -20.89
C ASN A 56 5.17 -4.57 -20.01
N VAL A 57 4.03 -5.06 -19.54
CA VAL A 57 3.93 -6.20 -18.63
C VAL A 57 4.48 -7.47 -19.26
N GLU A 58 4.19 -7.67 -20.56
CA GLU A 58 4.55 -8.89 -21.28
C GLU A 58 6.07 -9.08 -21.37
N ASP A 59 6.80 -8.02 -21.70
CA ASP A 59 8.24 -8.12 -21.94
C ASP A 59 9.09 -7.86 -20.69
N ASN A 60 8.63 -6.98 -19.76
CA ASN A 60 9.49 -6.47 -18.72
C ASN A 60 9.18 -7.01 -17.31
N TRP A 61 7.90 -7.28 -17.03
CA TRP A 61 7.51 -7.62 -15.66
C TRP A 61 7.70 -9.10 -15.34
N ASN A 62 8.41 -9.37 -14.27
CA ASN A 62 8.50 -10.69 -13.65
C ASN A 62 7.42 -10.79 -12.60
N ILE A 63 6.32 -11.48 -12.91
CA ILE A 63 5.17 -11.64 -12.02
C ILE A 63 5.16 -13.04 -11.44
N LEU A 64 5.08 -13.16 -10.11
CA LEU A 64 4.77 -14.41 -9.46
C LEU A 64 3.26 -14.42 -9.14
N PRO A 65 2.44 -15.26 -9.83
CA PRO A 65 0.99 -15.23 -9.70
C PRO A 65 0.51 -15.98 -8.44
N SER A 66 1.00 -15.57 -7.29
CA SER A 66 0.66 -16.10 -5.97
C SER A 66 0.82 -14.99 -4.92
N ILE A 67 0.48 -15.27 -3.67
CA ILE A 67 0.87 -14.38 -2.57
C ILE A 67 2.39 -14.36 -2.52
N SER A 68 2.97 -13.25 -2.92
CA SER A 68 4.42 -13.09 -3.09
C SER A 68 4.98 -11.86 -2.37
N TYR A 69 4.15 -11.12 -1.64
CA TYR A 69 4.59 -10.14 -0.66
C TYR A 69 3.66 -10.07 0.54
N ILE A 70 4.22 -9.60 1.64
CA ILE A 70 3.53 -9.17 2.84
C ILE A 70 4.10 -7.82 3.28
N ASN A 71 3.23 -6.89 3.63
CA ASN A 71 3.58 -5.61 4.20
C ASN A 71 2.80 -5.40 5.49
N VAL A 72 3.48 -4.93 6.54
CA VAL A 72 2.85 -4.54 7.80
C VAL A 72 3.21 -3.09 8.07
N THR A 73 2.20 -2.25 8.29
CA THR A 73 2.38 -0.83 8.60
C THR A 73 1.70 -0.46 9.90
N ARG A 74 2.26 0.54 10.58
CA ARG A 74 1.66 1.16 11.77
C ARG A 74 1.54 2.65 11.54
N HIS A 75 0.33 3.17 11.73
CA HIS A 75 0.06 4.61 11.75
C HIS A 75 0.75 5.27 12.93
N ILE A 76 1.35 6.44 12.71
CA ILE A 76 2.03 7.22 13.74
C ILE A 76 1.19 8.47 14.07
N SER A 77 1.06 9.37 13.09
CA SER A 77 0.25 10.60 13.21
C SER A 77 0.22 11.34 11.86
N ASN A 78 -0.76 12.23 11.67
CA ASN A 78 -0.81 13.16 10.54
C ASN A 78 -0.62 12.51 9.17
N GLY A 79 -1.19 11.32 8.97
CA GLY A 79 -1.06 10.57 7.72
C GLY A 79 0.27 9.80 7.56
N PHE A 80 1.19 9.89 8.53
CA PHE A 80 2.43 9.13 8.52
C PHE A 80 2.25 7.74 9.10
N SER A 81 2.81 6.76 8.40
CA SER A 81 2.93 5.37 8.86
C SER A 81 4.34 4.87 8.62
N PHE A 82 4.78 3.98 9.46
CA PHE A 82 6.04 3.25 9.28
C PHE A 82 5.71 1.78 9.04
N GLY A 83 6.51 1.08 8.25
CA GLY A 83 6.24 -0.32 7.97
C GLY A 83 7.43 -1.11 7.47
N VAL A 84 7.18 -2.41 7.35
CA VAL A 84 8.13 -3.38 6.79
C VAL A 84 7.46 -4.20 5.71
N THR A 85 8.20 -4.51 4.66
CA THR A 85 7.74 -5.33 3.52
C THR A 85 8.72 -6.46 3.31
N GLY A 86 8.21 -7.69 3.22
CA GLY A 86 8.93 -8.84 2.71
C GLY A 86 8.36 -9.27 1.36
N SER A 87 9.20 -9.62 0.41
CA SER A 87 8.72 -10.12 -0.88
C SER A 87 9.62 -11.20 -1.48
N ILE A 88 9.00 -12.05 -2.28
CA ILE A 88 9.63 -13.11 -3.07
C ILE A 88 9.19 -13.00 -4.51
N ASN A 89 10.07 -13.34 -5.45
CA ASN A 89 9.75 -13.43 -6.89
C ASN A 89 10.73 -14.37 -7.61
N LYS A 90 10.53 -14.52 -8.93
CA LYS A 90 11.46 -15.18 -9.84
C LYS A 90 11.76 -14.26 -11.03
N ILE A 91 13.03 -14.03 -11.31
CA ILE A 91 13.46 -13.24 -12.45
C ILE A 91 13.67 -14.16 -13.65
N LYS A 92 12.72 -14.10 -14.56
CA LYS A 92 12.73 -14.83 -15.86
C LYS A 92 13.07 -13.92 -17.03
N LYS A 93 12.87 -12.62 -16.85
CA LYS A 93 13.09 -11.59 -17.83
C LYS A 93 14.06 -10.58 -17.24
N PHE A 94 15.29 -10.65 -17.70
CA PHE A 94 16.33 -9.70 -17.36
C PHE A 94 16.56 -8.78 -18.55
N VAL A 95 16.30 -7.48 -18.36
CA VAL A 95 16.39 -6.49 -19.43
C VAL A 95 17.76 -5.83 -19.41
N ASN A 96 18.50 -5.98 -20.50
CA ASN A 96 19.82 -5.37 -20.69
C ASN A 96 19.79 -4.34 -21.81
N THR A 97 20.59 -3.28 -21.71
CA THR A 97 20.89 -2.40 -22.85
C THR A 97 21.77 -3.15 -23.86
N ARG A 98 21.42 -3.00 -25.14
CA ARG A 98 22.26 -3.53 -26.22
C ARG A 98 23.48 -2.63 -26.43
N GLU A 99 24.65 -3.22 -26.59
CA GLU A 99 25.84 -2.49 -27.01
C GLU A 99 25.60 -1.80 -28.36
N GLY A 100 25.65 -0.46 -28.39
CA GLY A 100 25.65 0.35 -29.60
C GLY A 100 24.36 1.10 -29.96
N GLY A 101 23.27 0.96 -29.23
CA GLY A 101 22.00 1.64 -29.54
C GLY A 101 21.30 2.27 -28.35
N VAL A 102 21.02 3.56 -28.43
CA VAL A 102 20.11 4.24 -27.51
C VAL A 102 18.69 3.75 -27.80
N GLY A 103 18.06 3.08 -26.84
CA GLY A 103 16.66 2.61 -26.97
C GLY A 103 16.50 1.15 -27.47
N GLU A 104 17.59 0.42 -27.71
CA GLU A 104 17.51 -1.02 -27.98
C GLU A 104 17.74 -1.83 -26.70
N TYR A 105 16.76 -2.67 -26.35
CA TYR A 105 16.81 -3.56 -25.19
C TYR A 105 16.86 -5.03 -25.68
N THR A 106 17.55 -5.85 -24.90
CA THR A 106 17.46 -7.30 -25.03
C THR A 106 16.87 -7.88 -23.76
N VAL A 107 15.88 -8.75 -23.90
CA VAL A 107 15.31 -9.49 -22.78
C VAL A 107 15.90 -10.90 -22.81
N THR A 108 16.56 -11.28 -21.74
CA THR A 108 17.17 -12.60 -21.59
C THR A 108 16.54 -13.32 -20.40
N ASN A 109 16.39 -14.66 -20.52
CA ASN A 109 16.07 -15.47 -19.35
C ASN A 109 17.38 -15.89 -18.67
N PRO A 110 17.66 -15.43 -17.45
CA PRO A 110 18.90 -15.76 -16.74
C PRO A 110 18.89 -17.17 -16.11
N GLY A 111 17.82 -17.94 -16.24
CA GLY A 111 17.67 -19.26 -15.61
C GLY A 111 16.73 -19.27 -14.42
N ASP A 112 15.69 -18.42 -14.43
CA ASP A 112 14.66 -18.34 -13.36
C ASP A 112 15.27 -17.97 -12.00
N PHE A 113 16.05 -16.90 -11.93
CA PHE A 113 16.72 -16.47 -10.70
C PHE A 113 15.74 -16.18 -9.58
N SER A 114 16.06 -16.68 -8.40
CA SER A 114 15.28 -16.39 -7.18
C SER A 114 15.48 -14.94 -6.77
N TYR A 115 14.39 -14.28 -6.38
CA TYR A 115 14.37 -12.90 -5.88
C TYR A 115 13.77 -12.86 -4.49
N TYR A 116 14.43 -12.17 -3.58
CA TYR A 116 13.96 -11.87 -2.23
C TYR A 116 14.22 -10.42 -1.90
N SER A 117 13.34 -9.78 -1.14
CA SER A 117 13.62 -8.48 -0.54
C SER A 117 13.01 -8.33 0.84
N ALA A 118 13.68 -7.53 1.68
CA ALA A 118 13.20 -7.09 2.97
C ALA A 118 13.44 -5.58 3.09
N ASP A 119 12.37 -4.82 3.26
CA ASP A 119 12.38 -3.36 3.16
C ASP A 119 11.68 -2.72 4.38
N GLY A 120 12.28 -1.67 4.92
CA GLY A 120 11.63 -0.73 5.83
C GLY A 120 11.15 0.49 5.05
N LEU A 121 10.00 1.06 5.41
CA LEU A 121 9.45 2.21 4.73
C LEU A 121 8.76 3.19 5.70
N ILE A 122 8.78 4.45 5.33
CA ILE A 122 7.92 5.50 5.88
C ILE A 122 6.97 5.89 4.75
N LYS A 123 5.68 5.84 5.04
CA LYS A 123 4.58 6.15 4.13
C LYS A 123 3.89 7.41 4.62
N TRP A 124 3.54 8.30 3.70
CA TRP A 124 2.73 9.48 3.97
C TRP A 124 1.50 9.50 3.05
N ASN A 125 0.33 9.38 3.65
CA ASN A 125 -0.97 9.53 3.03
C ASN A 125 -1.34 11.02 3.06
N PHE A 126 -1.40 11.67 1.91
CA PHE A 126 -1.59 13.12 1.83
C PHE A 126 -3.06 13.54 1.66
N ILE A 127 -3.97 12.59 1.43
CA ILE A 127 -5.42 12.79 1.39
C ILE A 127 -6.08 11.69 2.26
N PRO A 128 -5.80 11.65 3.57
CA PRO A 128 -6.35 10.62 4.43
C PRO A 128 -7.86 10.83 4.60
N GLY A 129 -8.61 9.72 4.77
CA GLY A 129 -10.04 9.79 5.09
C GLY A 129 -10.98 9.61 3.91
N TYR A 130 -10.48 9.28 2.72
CA TYR A 130 -11.29 9.03 1.53
C TYR A 130 -11.20 7.56 1.09
N ILE A 131 -12.19 7.15 0.26
CA ILE A 131 -12.22 5.82 -0.37
C ILE A 131 -10.96 5.59 -1.21
N VAL A 132 -10.46 6.65 -1.87
CA VAL A 132 -9.20 6.63 -2.62
C VAL A 132 -8.14 7.32 -1.78
N ASP A 133 -7.18 6.58 -1.31
CA ASP A 133 -6.16 7.00 -0.35
C ASP A 133 -4.77 6.91 -0.99
N PRO A 134 -4.34 7.97 -1.72
CA PRO A 134 -3.03 8.01 -2.33
C PRO A 134 -1.94 8.33 -1.30
N TYR A 135 -0.74 7.77 -1.54
CA TYR A 135 0.41 8.00 -0.68
C TYR A 135 1.72 7.99 -1.45
N VAL A 136 2.72 8.59 -0.85
CA VAL A 136 4.12 8.44 -1.22
C VAL A 136 4.85 7.69 -0.12
N HIS A 137 5.94 7.02 -0.46
CA HIS A 137 6.78 6.35 0.52
C HIS A 137 8.26 6.48 0.15
N VAL A 138 9.07 6.45 1.19
CA VAL A 138 10.53 6.36 1.10
C VAL A 138 11.02 5.32 2.10
N GLY A 139 12.16 4.72 1.83
CA GLY A 139 12.69 3.72 2.73
C GLY A 139 14.04 3.16 2.27
N GLY A 140 14.38 2.03 2.85
CA GLY A 140 15.55 1.29 2.47
C GLY A 140 15.41 -0.18 2.84
N GLY A 141 16.23 -1.00 2.25
CA GLY A 141 16.14 -2.42 2.49
C GLY A 141 17.31 -3.20 1.92
N TYR A 142 17.09 -4.47 1.78
CA TYR A 142 18.07 -5.39 1.25
C TYR A 142 17.42 -6.31 0.22
N THR A 143 18.08 -6.49 -0.92
CA THR A 143 17.60 -7.31 -2.03
C THR A 143 18.63 -8.40 -2.35
N TRP A 144 18.13 -9.60 -2.59
CA TRP A 144 18.86 -10.77 -3.04
C TRP A 144 18.32 -11.21 -4.40
N ILE A 145 19.20 -11.42 -5.37
CA ILE A 145 18.88 -12.03 -6.67
C ILE A 145 19.90 -13.15 -6.88
N GLU A 146 19.45 -14.40 -6.81
CA GLU A 146 20.26 -15.60 -6.84
C GLU A 146 21.42 -15.51 -5.84
N ASP A 147 22.68 -15.51 -6.30
CA ASP A 147 23.87 -15.39 -5.45
C ASP A 147 24.29 -13.94 -5.16
N GLY A 148 23.64 -12.96 -5.80
CA GLY A 148 23.90 -11.53 -5.62
C GLY A 148 23.03 -10.93 -4.51
N ASN A 149 23.60 -9.95 -3.80
CA ASN A 149 22.86 -9.23 -2.79
C ASN A 149 23.38 -7.80 -2.59
N THR A 150 22.50 -6.89 -2.19
CA THR A 150 22.88 -5.49 -1.95
C THR A 150 21.85 -4.75 -1.08
N GLY A 151 22.31 -3.69 -0.43
CA GLY A 151 21.44 -2.68 0.16
C GLY A 151 20.77 -1.84 -0.92
N THR A 152 19.55 -1.35 -0.63
CA THR A 152 18.81 -0.46 -1.53
C THR A 152 18.23 0.73 -0.77
N VAL A 153 18.15 1.88 -1.46
CA VAL A 153 17.26 2.99 -1.08
C VAL A 153 16.03 2.93 -1.97
N ASN A 154 14.87 3.06 -1.36
CA ASN A 154 13.59 2.82 -2.00
C ASN A 154 12.74 4.07 -1.95
N GLY A 155 12.02 4.35 -3.02
CA GLY A 155 11.04 5.44 -3.07
C GLY A 155 9.97 5.16 -4.09
N GLY A 156 8.76 5.65 -3.82
CA GLY A 156 7.66 5.39 -4.73
C GLY A 156 6.34 5.97 -4.29
N LEU A 157 5.31 5.53 -4.97
CA LEU A 157 3.94 5.99 -4.79
C LEU A 157 2.98 4.79 -4.78
N GLY A 158 1.84 4.99 -4.18
CA GLY A 158 0.79 3.99 -4.18
C GLY A 158 -0.56 4.61 -3.93
N VAL A 159 -1.58 3.78 -4.05
CA VAL A 159 -2.97 4.14 -3.77
C VAL A 159 -3.65 2.94 -3.14
N THR A 160 -4.44 3.19 -2.11
CA THR A 160 -5.34 2.18 -1.54
C THR A 160 -6.78 2.58 -1.85
N PHE A 161 -7.54 1.65 -2.40
CA PHE A 161 -8.97 1.79 -2.65
C PHE A 161 -9.72 1.02 -1.55
N TRP A 162 -10.34 1.75 -0.64
CA TRP A 162 -11.06 1.17 0.47
C TRP A 162 -12.47 0.72 0.06
N PHE A 163 -12.80 -0.55 0.25
CA PHE A 163 -14.14 -1.11 -0.02
C PHE A 163 -15.03 -1.10 1.21
N SER A 164 -14.40 -1.11 2.38
CA SER A 164 -15.05 -0.99 3.69
C SER A 164 -14.12 -0.25 4.64
N GLU A 165 -14.56 -0.05 5.87
CA GLU A 165 -13.76 0.58 6.92
C GLU A 165 -12.44 -0.16 7.20
N MET A 166 -12.40 -1.47 6.97
CA MET A 166 -11.27 -2.31 7.33
C MET A 166 -10.55 -2.95 6.13
N VAL A 167 -11.14 -2.96 4.93
CA VAL A 167 -10.60 -3.72 3.78
C VAL A 167 -10.46 -2.84 2.56
N GLY A 168 -9.29 -2.89 1.92
CA GLY A 168 -8.98 -2.17 0.69
C GLY A 168 -8.10 -2.96 -0.27
N LEU A 169 -7.99 -2.45 -1.50
CA LEU A 169 -7.04 -2.89 -2.51
C LEU A 169 -5.91 -1.87 -2.60
N THR A 170 -4.68 -2.30 -2.39
CA THR A 170 -3.49 -1.45 -2.54
C THR A 170 -2.76 -1.78 -3.84
N LEU A 171 -2.46 -0.72 -4.58
CA LEU A 171 -1.55 -0.73 -5.72
C LEU A 171 -0.36 0.17 -5.39
N GLN A 172 0.85 -0.34 -5.53
CA GLN A 172 2.07 0.39 -5.21
C GLN A 172 3.15 0.16 -6.25
N SER A 173 3.91 1.19 -6.55
CA SER A 173 5.13 1.09 -7.36
C SER A 173 6.29 1.72 -6.60
N THR A 174 7.38 0.97 -6.51
CA THR A 174 8.59 1.31 -5.76
C THR A 174 9.80 1.24 -6.68
N TYR A 175 10.54 2.32 -6.78
CA TYR A 175 11.87 2.30 -7.36
C TYR A 175 12.87 1.93 -6.27
N LYS A 176 13.73 0.96 -6.56
CA LYS A 176 14.80 0.50 -5.69
C LYS A 176 16.15 0.84 -6.31
N GLN A 177 16.84 1.82 -5.74
CA GLN A 177 18.20 2.16 -6.10
C GLN A 177 19.16 1.18 -5.43
N SER A 178 19.83 0.38 -6.21
CA SER A 178 20.86 -0.55 -5.76
C SER A 178 22.17 0.18 -5.45
N PHE A 179 22.89 -0.29 -4.44
CA PHE A 179 24.27 0.11 -4.15
C PHE A 179 25.30 -0.88 -4.68
N ASP A 180 24.89 -1.80 -5.56
CA ASP A 180 25.81 -2.76 -6.16
C ASP A 180 26.54 -2.15 -7.36
N GLU A 181 27.77 -1.67 -7.14
CA GLU A 181 28.61 -1.10 -8.19
C GLU A 181 28.94 -2.10 -9.33
N ARG A 182 28.74 -3.40 -9.12
CA ARG A 182 28.92 -4.43 -10.16
C ARG A 182 27.83 -4.34 -11.21
N ALA A 183 26.66 -3.82 -10.88
CA ALA A 183 25.54 -3.65 -11.81
C ALA A 183 25.89 -2.70 -12.96
N ASP A 184 26.61 -1.62 -12.67
CA ASP A 184 27.05 -0.64 -13.67
C ASP A 184 28.07 -1.22 -14.68
N ARG A 185 28.73 -2.33 -14.30
CA ARG A 185 29.71 -3.04 -15.12
C ARG A 185 29.17 -4.32 -15.74
N ALA A 186 27.88 -4.59 -15.61
CA ALA A 186 27.21 -5.82 -16.07
C ALA A 186 27.96 -7.11 -15.61
N LEU A 187 28.51 -7.10 -14.39
CA LEU A 187 29.25 -8.24 -13.84
C LEU A 187 28.26 -9.33 -13.38
N PRO A 188 28.70 -10.60 -13.38
CA PRO A 188 27.90 -11.70 -12.87
C PRO A 188 27.43 -11.47 -11.42
N ASN A 189 26.21 -11.92 -11.12
CA ASN A 189 25.59 -11.84 -9.79
C ASN A 189 25.40 -10.41 -9.26
N ALA A 190 25.37 -9.41 -10.14
CA ALA A 190 25.05 -8.04 -9.76
C ALA A 190 23.54 -7.88 -9.57
N VAL A 191 23.15 -7.12 -8.55
CA VAL A 191 21.76 -6.73 -8.31
C VAL A 191 21.50 -5.33 -8.87
N PRO A 192 20.81 -5.19 -10.01
CA PRO A 192 20.56 -3.89 -10.63
C PRO A 192 19.52 -3.09 -9.86
N SER A 193 19.52 -1.77 -10.07
CA SER A 193 18.39 -0.94 -9.71
C SER A 193 17.16 -1.37 -10.51
N HIS A 194 15.99 -1.40 -9.88
CA HIS A 194 14.78 -1.95 -10.50
C HIS A 194 13.51 -1.31 -9.95
N LEU A 195 12.41 -1.48 -10.70
CA LEU A 195 11.06 -1.19 -10.20
C LEU A 195 10.45 -2.46 -9.61
N GLN A 196 9.72 -2.29 -8.53
CA GLN A 196 8.90 -3.33 -7.94
C GLN A 196 7.47 -2.83 -7.77
N HIS A 197 6.52 -3.56 -8.36
CA HIS A 197 5.10 -3.25 -8.32
C HIS A 197 4.40 -4.24 -7.40
N PHE A 198 3.42 -3.74 -6.64
CA PHE A 198 2.65 -4.54 -5.70
C PHE A 198 1.16 -4.32 -5.95
N ALA A 199 0.41 -5.40 -5.92
CA ALA A 199 -1.05 -5.39 -5.97
C ALA A 199 -1.60 -6.39 -4.96
N GLY A 200 -2.42 -5.95 -4.00
CA GLY A 200 -2.92 -6.85 -2.97
C GLY A 200 -3.98 -6.24 -2.06
N LEU A 201 -4.57 -7.09 -1.27
CA LEU A 201 -5.55 -6.70 -0.26
C LEU A 201 -4.85 -6.13 0.96
N THR A 202 -5.44 -5.09 1.52
CA THR A 202 -5.01 -4.45 2.75
C THR A 202 -6.13 -4.52 3.78
N PHE A 203 -5.77 -4.92 5.00
CA PHE A 203 -6.65 -5.00 6.14
C PHE A 203 -6.10 -4.10 7.24
N LYS A 204 -6.92 -3.15 7.75
CA LYS A 204 -6.55 -2.34 8.90
C LYS A 204 -7.25 -2.86 10.15
N PHE A 205 -6.59 -2.72 11.31
CA PHE A 205 -7.06 -3.26 12.58
C PHE A 205 -6.35 -2.61 13.77
N GLY A 206 -6.78 -2.98 14.98
CA GLY A 206 -6.15 -2.58 16.24
C GLY A 206 -6.86 -1.45 16.95
N GLY A 207 -8.05 -1.07 16.48
CA GLY A 207 -8.96 -0.23 17.23
C GLY A 207 -9.50 -0.94 18.46
N LYS A 208 -9.72 -0.21 19.55
CA LYS A 208 -10.36 -0.69 20.75
C LYS A 208 -11.75 -0.09 20.83
N ASP A 209 -12.74 -0.93 20.98
CA ASP A 209 -14.16 -0.64 21.21
C ASP A 209 -14.58 -1.59 22.33
N THR A 210 -14.69 -1.04 23.55
CA THR A 210 -14.79 -1.85 24.77
C THR A 210 -16.18 -2.40 24.98
N ASP A 211 -17.23 -1.66 24.63
CA ASP A 211 -18.64 -2.03 24.82
C ASP A 211 -19.30 -2.58 23.57
N GLY A 212 -18.66 -2.43 22.39
CA GLY A 212 -19.10 -3.03 21.13
C GLY A 212 -20.22 -2.27 20.42
N ASP A 213 -20.38 -0.98 20.68
CA ASP A 213 -21.41 -0.14 20.05
C ASP A 213 -21.02 0.38 18.66
N GLY A 214 -19.78 0.14 18.22
CA GLY A 214 -19.24 0.55 16.93
C GLY A 214 -18.54 1.90 16.96
N ILE A 215 -18.33 2.50 18.15
CA ILE A 215 -17.57 3.73 18.36
C ILE A 215 -16.29 3.33 19.12
N TYR A 216 -15.14 3.76 18.62
CA TYR A 216 -13.89 3.40 19.28
C TYR A 216 -13.69 4.19 20.57
N ASP A 217 -13.17 3.54 21.63
CA ASP A 217 -12.98 4.09 23.00
C ASP A 217 -12.46 5.53 23.02
N LYS A 218 -11.60 5.94 22.08
CA LYS A 218 -11.03 7.30 22.06
C LYS A 218 -11.95 8.35 21.47
N ASP A 219 -12.96 7.95 20.69
CA ASP A 219 -13.96 8.82 20.08
C ASP A 219 -15.31 8.69 20.83
N ASP A 220 -15.34 7.79 21.81
CA ASP A 220 -16.48 7.45 22.64
C ASP A 220 -16.45 8.24 23.96
N ALA A 221 -17.56 8.93 24.26
CA ALA A 221 -17.71 9.64 25.52
C ALA A 221 -18.10 8.70 26.68
N CYS A 222 -18.60 7.48 26.39
CA CYS A 222 -19.01 6.47 27.37
C CYS A 222 -18.41 5.09 27.06
N PRO A 223 -17.06 4.90 26.99
CA PRO A 223 -16.39 3.75 26.42
C PRO A 223 -16.64 2.37 27.06
N GLU A 224 -17.41 2.30 28.15
CA GLU A 224 -17.73 1.09 28.87
C GLU A 224 -19.24 0.75 28.84
N VAL A 225 -20.06 1.60 28.18
CA VAL A 225 -21.52 1.47 28.16
C VAL A 225 -22.03 1.78 26.76
N ALA A 226 -22.39 0.74 26.03
CA ALA A 226 -22.89 0.84 24.66
C ALA A 226 -24.02 1.87 24.50
N GLY A 227 -23.87 2.77 23.53
CA GLY A 227 -24.80 3.87 23.35
C GLY A 227 -25.07 4.20 21.87
N LEU A 228 -25.45 5.43 21.62
CA LEU A 228 -25.90 5.89 20.33
C LEU A 228 -24.85 6.79 19.66
N LYS A 229 -24.66 6.60 18.37
CA LYS A 229 -23.70 7.37 17.57
C LYS A 229 -23.97 8.89 17.61
N GLN A 230 -25.23 9.29 17.69
CA GLN A 230 -25.63 10.70 17.79
C GLN A 230 -25.21 11.36 19.12
N PHE A 231 -24.92 10.56 20.14
CA PHE A 231 -24.46 11.00 21.46
C PHE A 231 -23.03 10.58 21.75
N ASN A 232 -22.22 10.34 20.68
CA ASN A 232 -20.83 9.92 20.76
C ASN A 232 -20.64 8.70 21.70
N GLY A 233 -21.49 7.67 21.57
CA GLY A 233 -21.37 6.45 22.35
C GLY A 233 -22.06 6.46 23.71
N CYS A 234 -22.72 7.53 24.11
CA CYS A 234 -23.48 7.52 25.35
C CYS A 234 -24.91 7.02 25.14
N PRO A 235 -25.47 6.26 26.10
CA PRO A 235 -26.85 5.80 26.06
C PRO A 235 -27.87 6.92 26.31
N ASP A 236 -29.03 6.76 25.71
CA ASP A 236 -30.26 7.51 25.92
C ASP A 236 -31.37 6.47 26.02
N THR A 237 -31.69 6.05 27.24
CA THR A 237 -32.48 4.84 27.48
C THR A 237 -33.95 5.03 27.15
N ASP A 238 -34.54 6.22 27.37
CA ASP A 238 -35.93 6.52 27.10
C ASP A 238 -36.20 7.22 25.76
N GLY A 239 -35.10 7.68 25.10
CA GLY A 239 -35.16 8.24 23.74
C GLY A 239 -35.66 9.68 23.66
N ASP A 240 -35.59 10.45 24.73
CA ASP A 240 -36.03 11.84 24.77
C ASP A 240 -35.01 12.85 24.23
N GLY A 241 -33.78 12.40 23.94
CA GLY A 241 -32.68 13.21 23.39
C GLY A 241 -31.71 13.74 24.43
N ILE A 242 -31.82 13.30 25.68
CA ILE A 242 -30.89 13.60 26.77
C ILE A 242 -30.15 12.31 27.11
N ILE A 243 -28.82 12.38 27.19
CA ILE A 243 -28.02 11.20 27.56
C ILE A 243 -28.25 10.82 29.01
N ASP A 244 -28.31 9.53 29.34
CA ASP A 244 -28.60 9.00 30.69
C ASP A 244 -27.79 9.66 31.79
N GLY A 245 -26.51 9.97 31.53
CA GLY A 245 -25.61 10.63 32.48
C GLY A 245 -25.93 12.09 32.78
N SER A 246 -26.81 12.72 31.99
CA SER A 246 -27.24 14.12 32.12
C SER A 246 -28.75 14.24 32.38
N ASP A 247 -29.48 13.12 32.31
CA ASP A 247 -30.90 13.07 32.52
C ASP A 247 -31.23 12.84 34.00
N ALA A 248 -32.19 13.59 34.50
CA ALA A 248 -32.71 13.45 35.86
C ALA A 248 -33.62 12.20 36.04
N CYS A 249 -34.17 11.67 34.94
CA CYS A 249 -35.06 10.53 34.93
C CYS A 249 -34.78 9.61 33.74
N PRO A 250 -33.61 8.91 33.65
CA PRO A 250 -33.17 8.19 32.47
C PRO A 250 -34.06 7.07 31.90
N GLU A 251 -35.11 6.71 32.59
CA GLU A 251 -36.08 5.68 32.19
C GLU A 251 -37.47 6.28 31.82
N VAL A 252 -37.62 7.61 31.86
CA VAL A 252 -38.92 8.28 31.64
C VAL A 252 -38.75 9.54 30.84
N ALA A 253 -39.12 9.48 29.55
CA ALA A 253 -38.99 10.59 28.61
C ALA A 253 -39.62 11.89 29.15
N GLY A 254 -38.82 12.98 29.21
CA GLY A 254 -39.14 14.27 29.78
C GLY A 254 -39.85 15.23 28.82
#